data_ae5bb5d94c46b61425350ce8ce66b24c
#
_entry.id   ae5bb5d94c46b61425350ce8ce66b24c
#
_cell.length_a   1.000
_cell.length_b   1.000
_cell.length_c   1.000
_cell.angle_alpha   90.00
_cell.angle_beta   90.00
_cell.angle_gamma   90.00
#
_symmetry.space_group_name_H-M   'P 1'
#
loop_
_entity.id
_entity.type
_entity.pdbx_description
1 polymer ?
#
loop_
_entity_poly.entity_id
_entity_poly.type
_entity_poly.pdbx_seq_one_letter_code
_entity_poly.pdbx_strand_id
1 'polypeptide(L)'
;MNVPGTYQVIPPMPSIISISAEVSPNHSFVGKSVKQAEKAIGARIVLVDRQKDSGEVEVLKPYMVETIDVDDRIYMFLSKSDLKKVERALEN
;
A
#
# COMPACT_ATOMS: atom_id res chain seq x y z
N MET A 1 -0.95 -26.24 0.56
CA MET A 1 0.10 -26.97 1.31
C MET A 1 0.20 -26.40 2.70
N ASN A 2 0.24 -27.26 3.70
CA ASN A 2 0.41 -26.82 5.07
C ASN A 2 1.88 -26.94 5.47
N VAL A 3 2.37 -25.89 6.10
CA VAL A 3 3.68 -25.91 6.72
C VAL A 3 3.47 -26.31 8.19
N PRO A 4 4.17 -27.34 8.68
CA PRO A 4 3.92 -27.82 10.03
C PRO A 4 4.01 -26.74 11.10
N GLY A 5 2.91 -26.58 11.82
CA GLY A 5 2.85 -25.84 13.07
C GLY A 5 2.83 -24.32 12.98
N THR A 6 2.87 -23.69 11.81
CA THR A 6 3.09 -22.26 11.76
C THR A 6 2.05 -21.44 10.99
N TYR A 7 1.81 -21.75 9.74
CA TYR A 7 0.91 -20.91 8.96
C TYR A 7 0.25 -21.65 7.81
N GLN A 8 -0.78 -21.03 7.26
CA GLN A 8 -1.43 -21.47 6.02
C GLN A 8 -1.38 -20.34 5.01
N VAL A 9 -1.26 -20.70 3.74
CA VAL A 9 -1.49 -19.75 2.65
C VAL A 9 -2.98 -19.70 2.41
N ILE A 10 -3.58 -18.54 2.62
CA ILE A 10 -5.01 -18.33 2.52
C ILE A 10 -5.31 -17.64 1.18
N PRO A 11 -6.20 -18.19 0.34
CA PRO A 11 -6.58 -17.51 -0.89
C PRO A 11 -7.35 -16.22 -0.58
N PRO A 12 -7.37 -15.24 -1.50
CA PRO A 12 -8.11 -14.00 -1.29
C PRO A 12 -9.57 -14.27 -0.95
N MET A 13 -10.09 -13.54 0.02
CA MET A 13 -11.49 -13.66 0.44
C MET A 13 -12.35 -12.68 -0.36
N PRO A 14 -13.61 -13.04 -0.68
CA PRO A 14 -14.48 -12.15 -1.46
C PRO A 14 -14.72 -10.78 -0.84
N SER A 15 -14.64 -10.67 0.49
CA SER A 15 -14.86 -9.43 1.22
C SER A 15 -13.61 -8.57 1.38
N ILE A 16 -12.45 -9.11 1.00
CA ILE A 16 -11.16 -8.41 1.14
C ILE A 16 -10.52 -8.30 -0.24
N ILE A 17 -10.10 -7.10 -0.56
CA ILE A 17 -9.42 -6.85 -1.83
C ILE A 17 -8.06 -6.22 -1.58
N SER A 18 -7.16 -6.42 -2.53
CA SER A 18 -5.88 -5.75 -2.55
C SER A 18 -5.86 -4.78 -3.73
N ILE A 19 -5.34 -3.59 -3.49
CA ILE A 19 -5.17 -2.61 -4.55
C ILE A 19 -3.77 -2.02 -4.46
N SER A 20 -3.30 -1.49 -5.58
CA SER A 20 -2.07 -0.72 -5.61
C SER A 20 -2.34 0.62 -6.28
N ALA A 21 -1.59 1.63 -5.85
CA ALA A 21 -1.71 2.96 -6.41
C ALA A 21 -0.31 3.58 -6.55
N GLU A 22 -0.09 4.23 -7.68
CA GLU A 22 1.14 4.97 -7.91
C GLU A 22 0.97 6.40 -7.42
N VAL A 23 1.97 6.90 -6.71
CA VAL A 23 1.94 8.24 -6.13
C VAL A 23 2.38 9.26 -7.19
N SER A 24 1.45 10.03 -7.71
CA SER A 24 1.74 11.07 -8.69
C SER A 24 2.43 12.27 -8.03
N PRO A 25 3.14 13.10 -8.82
CA PRO A 25 3.86 14.26 -8.27
C PRO A 25 2.99 15.24 -7.48
N ASN A 26 1.72 15.36 -7.83
CA ASN A 26 0.81 16.30 -7.17
C ASN A 26 -0.04 15.67 -6.08
N HIS A 27 0.20 14.39 -5.78
CA HIS A 27 -0.59 13.70 -4.77
C HIS A 27 -0.27 14.21 -3.37
N SER A 28 -1.31 14.31 -2.54
CA SER A 28 -1.17 14.80 -1.16
C SER A 28 -0.29 13.92 -0.27
N PHE A 29 -0.02 12.68 -0.67
CA PHE A 29 0.80 11.74 0.10
C PHE A 29 2.31 12.01 -0.03
N VAL A 30 2.73 12.77 -1.04
CA VAL A 30 4.15 13.07 -1.23
C VAL A 30 4.68 13.80 0.00
N GLY A 31 5.74 13.27 0.60
CA GLY A 31 6.36 13.83 1.79
C GLY A 31 5.69 13.46 3.10
N LYS A 32 4.59 12.70 3.06
CA LYS A 32 3.91 12.25 4.28
C LYS A 32 4.43 10.89 4.72
N SER A 33 4.29 10.61 6.01
CA SER A 33 4.61 9.29 6.54
C SER A 33 3.56 8.26 6.11
N VAL A 34 3.92 6.98 6.19
CA VAL A 34 2.98 5.90 5.92
C VAL A 34 1.77 5.99 6.84
N LYS A 35 1.98 6.29 8.13
CA LYS A 35 0.87 6.42 9.09
C LYS A 35 -0.09 7.54 8.73
N GLN A 36 0.44 8.68 8.28
CA GLN A 36 -0.41 9.79 7.84
C GLN A 36 -1.24 9.42 6.63
N ALA A 37 -0.63 8.73 5.66
CA ALA A 37 -1.33 8.26 4.48
C ALA A 37 -2.40 7.22 4.82
N GLU A 38 -2.07 6.25 5.67
CA GLU A 38 -3.03 5.23 6.13
C GLU A 38 -4.25 5.87 6.80
N LYS A 39 -4.01 6.88 7.63
CA LYS A 39 -5.09 7.58 8.31
C LYS A 39 -6.00 8.32 7.33
N ALA A 40 -5.41 8.93 6.30
CA ALA A 40 -6.16 9.64 5.28
C ALA A 40 -6.96 8.68 4.38
N ILE A 41 -6.39 7.52 4.06
CA ILE A 41 -7.01 6.53 3.19
C ILE A 41 -8.09 5.72 3.93
N GLY A 42 -7.84 5.42 5.19
CA GLY A 42 -8.66 4.47 5.95
C GLY A 42 -8.36 3.02 5.62
N ALA A 43 -7.15 2.74 5.13
CA ALA A 43 -6.70 1.39 4.81
C ALA A 43 -5.25 1.23 5.24
N ARG A 44 -4.82 -0.02 5.44
CA ARG A 44 -3.45 -0.31 5.85
C ARG A 44 -2.56 -0.50 4.64
N ILE A 45 -1.46 0.21 4.60
CA ILE A 45 -0.41 0.04 3.59
C ILE A 45 0.47 -1.13 4.02
N VAL A 46 0.63 -2.10 3.15
CA VAL A 46 1.36 -3.34 3.46
C VAL A 46 2.74 -3.40 2.84
N LEU A 47 2.94 -2.77 1.70
CA LEU A 47 4.24 -2.69 1.02
C LEU A 47 4.31 -1.40 0.22
N VAL A 48 5.54 -0.95 -0.04
CA VAL A 48 5.82 0.19 -0.92
C VAL A 48 6.94 -0.23 -1.89
N ASP A 49 6.69 -0.09 -3.19
CA ASP A 49 7.73 -0.25 -4.19
C ASP A 49 8.33 1.10 -4.51
N ARG A 50 9.65 1.16 -4.49
CA ARG A 50 10.39 2.39 -4.82
C ARG A 50 11.42 2.09 -5.88
N GLN A 51 11.41 2.86 -6.95
CA GLN A 51 12.39 2.72 -8.00
C GLN A 51 13.69 3.43 -7.62
N LYS A 52 14.81 2.71 -7.76
CA LYS A 52 16.13 3.27 -7.54
C LYS A 52 16.63 3.95 -8.81
N ASP A 53 17.65 4.79 -8.67
CA ASP A 53 18.29 5.46 -9.81
C ASP A 53 18.82 4.47 -10.84
N SER A 54 19.21 3.28 -10.41
CA SER A 54 19.66 2.21 -11.29
C SER A 54 18.54 1.59 -12.14
N GLY A 55 17.29 1.92 -11.87
CA GLY A 55 16.12 1.31 -12.50
C GLY A 55 15.59 0.09 -11.78
N GLU A 56 16.30 -0.42 -10.77
CA GLU A 56 15.83 -1.53 -9.96
C GLU A 56 14.71 -1.07 -9.04
N VAL A 57 13.76 -1.99 -8.77
CA VAL A 57 12.66 -1.73 -7.84
C VAL A 57 13.02 -2.34 -6.48
N GLU A 58 12.94 -1.52 -5.45
CA GLU A 58 13.13 -1.96 -4.08
C GLU A 58 11.77 -2.09 -3.41
N VAL A 59 11.50 -3.25 -2.82
CA VAL A 59 10.26 -3.49 -2.07
C VAL A 59 10.52 -3.17 -0.60
N LEU A 60 9.81 -2.18 -0.10
CA LEU A 60 9.99 -1.67 1.26
C LEU A 60 8.80 -2.06 2.14
N LYS A 61 9.11 -2.49 3.34
CA LYS A 61 8.11 -2.65 4.39
C LYS A 61 7.75 -1.26 4.94
N PRO A 62 6.52 -1.05 5.41
CA PRO A 62 6.10 0.29 5.87
C PRO A 62 7.02 0.93 6.90
N TYR A 63 7.57 0.15 7.82
CA TYR A 63 8.45 0.70 8.85
C TYR A 63 9.82 1.17 8.31
N MET A 64 10.16 0.77 7.08
CA MET A 64 11.40 1.19 6.41
C MET A 64 11.22 2.50 5.65
N VAL A 65 9.96 2.96 5.49
CA VAL A 65 9.64 4.16 4.72
C VAL A 65 9.47 5.33 5.68
N GLU A 66 10.37 6.30 5.58
CA GLU A 66 10.28 7.50 6.39
C GLU A 66 9.20 8.42 5.84
N THR A 67 9.25 8.69 4.54
CA THR A 67 8.23 9.46 3.84
C THR A 67 7.93 8.83 2.50
N ILE A 68 6.69 9.03 2.03
CA ILE A 68 6.26 8.58 0.72
C ILE A 68 6.80 9.55 -0.33
N ASP A 69 7.38 9.01 -1.38
CA ASP A 69 7.99 9.77 -2.47
C ASP A 69 7.15 9.70 -3.74
N VAL A 70 7.40 10.64 -4.64
CA VAL A 70 6.84 10.62 -5.99
C VAL A 70 7.22 9.31 -6.68
N ASP A 71 6.27 8.76 -7.43
CA ASP A 71 6.41 7.51 -8.19
C ASP A 71 6.50 6.24 -7.35
N ASP A 72 6.42 6.35 -6.03
CA ASP A 72 6.24 5.16 -5.20
C ASP A 72 4.94 4.47 -5.58
N ARG A 73 4.93 3.14 -5.52
CA ARG A 73 3.71 2.36 -5.64
C ARG A 73 3.37 1.77 -4.29
N ILE A 74 2.22 2.12 -3.77
CA ILE A 74 1.75 1.62 -2.48
C ILE A 74 0.76 0.48 -2.68
N TYR A 75 0.87 -0.54 -1.84
CA TYR A 75 0.00 -1.72 -1.88
C TYR A 75 -0.80 -1.78 -0.58
N MET A 76 -2.10 -2.00 -0.71
CA MET A 76 -3.03 -1.97 0.42
C MET A 76 -3.97 -3.16 0.39
N PHE A 77 -4.37 -3.60 1.58
CA PHE A 77 -5.52 -4.47 1.75
C PHE A 77 -6.65 -3.68 2.36
N LEU A 78 -7.87 -3.92 1.88
CA LEU A 78 -9.04 -3.23 2.41
C LEU A 78 -10.27 -4.12 2.30
N SER A 79 -11.28 -3.77 3.08
CA SER A 79 -12.59 -4.37 2.96
C SER A 79 -13.26 -3.87 1.69
N LYS A 80 -13.95 -4.75 0.98
CA LYS A 80 -14.68 -4.39 -0.23
C LYS A 80 -15.67 -3.25 0.03
N SER A 81 -16.27 -3.19 1.22
CA SER A 81 -17.20 -2.13 1.59
C SER A 81 -16.56 -0.75 1.65
N ASP A 82 -15.24 -0.67 1.83
CA ASP A 82 -14.51 0.60 1.94
C ASP A 82 -13.93 1.07 0.61
N LEU A 83 -14.13 0.31 -0.48
CA LEU A 83 -13.47 0.58 -1.75
C LEU A 83 -13.69 2.00 -2.26
N LYS A 84 -14.94 2.47 -2.27
CA LYS A 84 -15.24 3.81 -2.78
C LYS A 84 -14.58 4.91 -1.95
N LYS A 85 -14.55 4.74 -0.64
CA LYS A 85 -13.91 5.67 0.27
C LYS A 85 -12.41 5.74 0.01
N VAL A 86 -11.79 4.59 -0.17
CA VAL A 86 -10.35 4.49 -0.45
C VAL A 86 -10.02 5.09 -1.81
N GLU A 87 -10.82 4.80 -2.82
CA GLU A 87 -10.61 5.37 -4.16
C GLU A 87 -10.64 6.90 -4.13
N ARG A 88 -11.57 7.50 -3.39
CA ARG A 88 -11.65 8.96 -3.26
C ARG A 88 -10.38 9.53 -2.62
N ALA A 89 -9.88 8.88 -1.60
CA ALA A 89 -8.65 9.31 -0.93
C ALA A 89 -7.44 9.22 -1.86
N LEU A 90 -7.41 8.21 -2.72
CA LEU A 90 -6.31 8.01 -3.67
C LEU A 90 -6.33 8.99 -4.84
N GLU A 91 -7.47 9.59 -5.13
CA GLU A 91 -7.61 10.59 -6.20
C GLU A 91 -7.02 11.95 -5.82
N ASN A 92 -6.81 12.19 -4.56
CA ASN A 92 -6.31 13.46 -4.05
C ASN A 92 -4.79 13.45 -3.86
#